data_c68e154a52afc84e85cdd7b3fd33c6ae
#
_entry.id   c68e154a52afc84e85cdd7b3fd33c6ae
#
_cell.length_a   1.000
_cell.length_b   1.000
_cell.length_c   1.000
_cell.angle_alpha   90.00
_cell.angle_beta   90.00
_cell.angle_gamma   90.00
#
_symmetry.space_group_name_H-M   'P 1'
#
loop_
_entity.id
_entity.type
_entity.pdbx_description
1 polymer ?
#
loop_
_entity_poly.entity_id
_entity_poly.type
_entity_poly.pdbx_seq_one_letter_code
_entity_poly.pdbx_strand_id
1 'polypeptide(L)'
;MKLTALAASALLPLALAGCTSTSAGAPTQDAYLHFPAPNPEASVQDYRIGPGDTLSINTFQERDLTLDHVEVDASGNILLPLIGSVHAAGLSSGALASEIQTRLAKRYLRDPQVSVLVASAVSQKVTVEGSVTQAGVFELKGEVTLLQALALAKGPNRTARLGRVVIFRTINNQRQYAVFDINQIRRGVMPDPQILGNDVVVVPFSTGKGVFRDMLVALPVLGVFGAFNNF
;
A
#
# COMPACT_ATOMS: atom_id res chain seq x y z
N MET A 1 23.94 -80.58 34.00
CA MET A 1 22.80 -79.65 34.12
C MET A 1 23.35 -78.27 34.44
N LYS A 2 23.50 -77.41 33.43
CA LYS A 2 23.98 -76.07 33.60
C LYS A 2 22.93 -75.11 33.01
N LEU A 3 22.24 -74.36 33.86
CA LEU A 3 21.34 -73.23 33.48
C LEU A 3 22.20 -72.03 33.12
N THR A 4 22.09 -71.54 31.94
CA THR A 4 22.64 -70.26 31.52
C THR A 4 21.48 -69.26 31.47
N ALA A 5 21.57 -68.25 32.32
CA ALA A 5 20.63 -67.09 32.36
C ALA A 5 21.02 -66.04 31.28
N LEU A 6 20.12 -65.77 30.33
CA LEU A 6 20.25 -64.64 29.39
C LEU A 6 19.76 -63.39 30.04
N ALA A 7 20.65 -62.42 30.22
CA ALA A 7 20.27 -61.03 30.61
C ALA A 7 19.89 -60.25 29.37
N ALA A 8 18.63 -59.85 29.26
CA ALA A 8 18.13 -58.96 28.21
C ALA A 8 18.39 -57.48 28.61
N SER A 9 19.33 -56.84 27.91
CA SER A 9 19.63 -55.43 28.05
C SER A 9 18.61 -54.59 27.22
N ALA A 10 17.69 -53.90 27.88
CA ALA A 10 16.77 -53.01 27.26
C ALA A 10 17.45 -51.64 26.97
N LEU A 11 17.78 -51.41 25.70
CA LEU A 11 18.19 -50.08 25.22
C LEU A 11 16.96 -49.17 25.09
N LEU A 12 16.88 -48.16 25.93
CA LEU A 12 15.89 -47.09 25.87
C LEU A 12 16.35 -46.05 24.84
N PRO A 13 15.61 -45.77 23.75
CA PRO A 13 15.98 -44.69 22.83
C PRO A 13 15.66 -43.35 23.47
N LEU A 14 16.71 -42.55 23.71
CA LEU A 14 16.61 -41.15 24.13
C LEU A 14 16.10 -40.32 22.93
N ALA A 15 14.79 -39.98 22.92
CA ALA A 15 14.21 -39.09 21.94
C ALA A 15 14.72 -37.67 22.21
N LEU A 16 15.66 -37.20 21.39
CA LEU A 16 15.99 -35.76 21.33
C LEU A 16 14.79 -35.03 20.74
N ALA A 17 13.98 -34.39 21.58
CA ALA A 17 13.00 -33.42 21.18
C ALA A 17 13.76 -32.20 20.64
N GLY A 18 13.97 -32.17 19.32
CA GLY A 18 14.46 -30.98 18.62
C GLY A 18 13.45 -29.85 18.78
N CYS A 19 13.81 -28.81 19.54
CA CYS A 19 13.08 -27.54 19.52
C CYS A 19 13.21 -26.96 18.11
N THR A 20 12.23 -27.19 17.25
CA THR A 20 12.07 -26.42 16.03
C THR A 20 11.71 -25.00 16.44
N SER A 21 12.71 -24.12 16.45
CA SER A 21 12.48 -22.66 16.52
C SER A 21 11.69 -22.29 15.28
N THR A 22 10.38 -22.13 15.44
CA THR A 22 9.51 -21.56 14.41
C THR A 22 10.01 -20.14 14.14
N SER A 23 10.79 -19.96 13.08
CA SER A 23 11.15 -18.65 12.58
C SER A 23 9.83 -17.98 12.19
N ALA A 24 9.48 -16.92 12.94
CA ALA A 24 8.33 -16.09 12.65
C ALA A 24 8.43 -15.62 11.20
N GLY A 25 7.47 -16.07 10.38
CA GLY A 25 7.49 -16.09 8.94
C GLY A 25 8.11 -14.88 8.27
N ALA A 26 9.03 -15.16 7.37
CA ALA A 26 9.28 -14.28 6.25
C ALA A 26 7.93 -13.97 5.59
N PRO A 27 7.69 -12.72 5.09
CA PRO A 27 6.50 -12.43 4.32
C PRO A 27 6.45 -13.45 3.19
N THR A 28 5.33 -14.12 3.06
CA THR A 28 5.11 -15.10 2.01
C THR A 28 5.29 -14.41 0.67
N GLN A 29 5.79 -15.08 -0.35
CA GLN A 29 5.88 -14.55 -1.72
C GLN A 29 4.56 -13.92 -2.18
N ASP A 30 3.43 -14.39 -1.67
CA ASP A 30 2.10 -13.85 -1.90
C ASP A 30 1.93 -12.39 -1.43
N ALA A 31 2.68 -11.94 -0.42
CA ALA A 31 2.63 -10.54 0.02
C ALA A 31 3.06 -9.57 -1.09
N TYR A 32 4.04 -9.94 -1.91
CA TYR A 32 4.53 -9.10 -3.01
C TYR A 32 3.63 -9.12 -4.26
N LEU A 33 2.68 -10.04 -4.38
CA LEU A 33 1.68 -10.00 -5.46
C LEU A 33 0.77 -8.78 -5.35
N HIS A 34 0.45 -8.38 -4.13
CA HIS A 34 -0.42 -7.21 -3.85
C HIS A 34 0.35 -5.97 -3.42
N PHE A 35 1.63 -6.12 -3.07
CA PHE A 35 2.54 -5.07 -2.62
C PHE A 35 3.88 -5.18 -3.36
N PRO A 36 3.90 -4.94 -4.69
CA PRO A 36 5.12 -5.08 -5.48
C PRO A 36 6.19 -4.09 -5.04
N ALA A 37 7.44 -4.43 -5.29
CA ALA A 37 8.52 -3.46 -5.23
C ALA A 37 8.41 -2.48 -6.42
N PRO A 38 8.90 -1.23 -6.29
CA PRO A 38 8.98 -0.31 -7.41
C PRO A 38 9.77 -0.94 -8.56
N ASN A 39 9.28 -0.76 -9.77
CA ASN A 39 10.02 -1.15 -10.95
C ASN A 39 11.09 -0.08 -11.24
N PRO A 40 12.41 -0.38 -11.14
CA PRO A 40 13.46 0.60 -11.37
C PRO A 40 13.51 1.11 -12.83
N GLU A 41 12.87 0.39 -13.76
CA GLU A 41 12.76 0.80 -15.16
C GLU A 41 11.48 1.59 -15.46
N ALA A 42 10.54 1.65 -14.51
CA ALA A 42 9.39 2.52 -14.66
C ALA A 42 9.92 3.97 -14.60
N SER A 43 10.01 4.61 -15.76
CA SER A 43 10.10 6.06 -15.86
C SER A 43 9.09 6.68 -14.91
N VAL A 44 9.44 7.80 -14.28
CA VAL A 44 8.60 8.59 -13.38
C VAL A 44 7.12 8.36 -13.74
N GLN A 45 6.45 7.49 -12.98
CA GLN A 45 5.04 7.23 -13.28
C GLN A 45 4.30 8.52 -13.00
N ASP A 46 3.71 9.07 -14.05
CA ASP A 46 2.86 10.23 -13.94
C ASP A 46 1.80 9.98 -12.87
N TYR A 47 1.59 10.96 -12.02
CA TYR A 47 0.51 10.96 -11.04
C TYR A 47 -0.80 10.46 -11.68
N ARG A 48 -1.45 9.48 -11.06
CA ARG A 48 -2.75 8.97 -11.48
C ARG A 48 -3.85 9.67 -10.68
N ILE A 49 -4.69 10.40 -11.39
CA ILE A 49 -5.84 11.09 -10.81
C ILE A 49 -6.76 10.08 -10.13
N GLY A 50 -7.27 10.42 -8.95
CA GLY A 50 -8.19 9.57 -8.19
C GLY A 50 -9.40 10.33 -7.65
N PRO A 51 -10.43 9.61 -7.16
CA PRO A 51 -11.59 10.23 -6.53
C PRO A 51 -11.21 11.14 -5.36
N GLY A 52 -11.87 12.31 -5.28
CA GLY A 52 -11.59 13.34 -4.28
C GLY A 52 -10.45 14.29 -4.62
N ASP A 53 -9.71 14.06 -5.72
CA ASP A 53 -8.70 15.01 -6.19
C ASP A 53 -9.37 16.27 -6.74
N THR A 54 -8.68 17.40 -6.58
CA THR A 54 -9.10 18.67 -7.19
C THR A 54 -8.16 19.00 -8.34
N LEU A 55 -8.74 19.27 -9.49
CA LEU A 55 -8.04 19.62 -10.72
C LEU A 55 -8.24 21.08 -11.07
N SER A 56 -7.23 21.71 -11.68
CA SER A 56 -7.35 22.97 -12.40
C SER A 56 -7.21 22.66 -13.89
N ILE A 57 -8.21 23.08 -14.66
CA ILE A 57 -8.29 22.83 -16.10
C ILE A 57 -8.28 24.18 -16.81
N ASN A 58 -7.28 24.39 -17.64
CA ASN A 58 -7.13 25.63 -18.40
C ASN A 58 -7.29 25.34 -19.89
N THR A 59 -8.22 26.03 -20.54
CA THR A 59 -8.40 25.98 -21.99
C THR A 59 -7.96 27.33 -22.57
N PHE A 60 -6.89 27.28 -23.38
CA PHE A 60 -6.27 28.47 -23.93
C PHE A 60 -7.26 29.31 -24.72
N GLN A 61 -7.32 30.61 -24.43
CA GLN A 61 -8.22 31.62 -24.98
C GLN A 61 -9.72 31.43 -24.70
N GLU A 62 -10.12 30.39 -23.93
CA GLU A 62 -11.52 30.10 -23.60
C GLU A 62 -11.71 30.25 -22.08
N ARG A 63 -12.03 31.45 -21.60
CA ARG A 63 -12.19 31.74 -20.17
C ARG A 63 -13.35 30.97 -19.53
N ASP A 64 -14.43 30.77 -20.27
CA ASP A 64 -15.63 30.08 -19.80
C ASP A 64 -15.41 28.56 -19.63
N LEU A 65 -14.33 28.04 -20.19
CA LEU A 65 -13.89 26.63 -20.06
C LEU A 65 -12.63 26.48 -19.20
N THR A 66 -12.17 27.56 -18.56
CA THR A 66 -11.08 27.54 -17.60
C THR A 66 -11.66 27.43 -16.19
N LEU A 67 -11.36 26.32 -15.51
CA LEU A 67 -11.93 25.95 -14.23
C LEU A 67 -10.82 25.67 -13.22
N ASP A 68 -10.73 26.45 -12.15
CA ASP A 68 -9.66 26.33 -11.16
C ASP A 68 -9.89 25.22 -10.12
N HIS A 69 -11.14 24.80 -9.91
CA HIS A 69 -11.52 23.83 -8.89
C HIS A 69 -12.54 22.85 -9.45
N VAL A 70 -12.06 21.75 -10.04
CA VAL A 70 -12.90 20.66 -10.53
C VAL A 70 -12.60 19.43 -9.67
N GLU A 71 -13.55 19.01 -8.86
CA GLU A 71 -13.41 17.83 -8.01
C GLU A 71 -13.74 16.56 -8.80
N VAL A 72 -12.92 15.52 -8.62
CA VAL A 72 -13.17 14.18 -9.14
C VAL A 72 -14.17 13.48 -8.23
N ASP A 73 -15.33 13.11 -8.75
CA ASP A 73 -16.37 12.46 -7.97
C ASP A 73 -15.99 11.04 -7.50
N ALA A 74 -16.81 10.44 -6.63
CA ALA A 74 -16.58 9.09 -6.11
C ALA A 74 -16.55 8.00 -7.19
N SER A 75 -17.13 8.26 -8.37
CA SER A 75 -17.12 7.37 -9.53
C SER A 75 -15.89 7.59 -10.43
N GLY A 76 -15.03 8.54 -10.09
CA GLY A 76 -13.83 8.89 -10.84
C GLY A 76 -14.07 9.80 -12.03
N ASN A 77 -15.19 10.53 -12.06
CA ASN A 77 -15.52 11.43 -13.17
C ASN A 77 -15.40 12.90 -12.74
N ILE A 78 -15.21 13.75 -13.74
CA ILE A 78 -15.33 15.20 -13.61
C ILE A 78 -16.45 15.70 -14.50
N LEU A 79 -17.12 16.79 -14.10
CA LEU A 79 -18.15 17.43 -14.89
C LEU A 79 -17.63 18.72 -15.51
N LEU A 80 -17.67 18.79 -16.84
CA LEU A 80 -17.16 19.94 -17.59
C LEU A 80 -18.27 20.57 -18.45
N PRO A 81 -18.26 21.90 -18.62
CA PRO A 81 -19.14 22.59 -19.55
C PRO A 81 -19.02 22.02 -20.98
N LEU A 82 -20.07 22.03 -21.74
CA LEU A 82 -20.19 21.58 -23.14
C LEU A 82 -20.05 20.07 -23.34
N ILE A 83 -19.05 19.42 -22.73
CA ILE A 83 -18.72 17.99 -22.96
C ILE A 83 -19.26 17.04 -21.89
N GLY A 84 -19.85 17.59 -20.80
CA GLY A 84 -20.49 16.80 -19.75
C GLY A 84 -19.50 16.01 -18.90
N SER A 85 -19.88 14.79 -18.51
CA SER A 85 -19.07 13.90 -17.67
C SER A 85 -17.89 13.28 -18.45
N VAL A 86 -16.70 13.39 -17.88
CA VAL A 86 -15.44 12.83 -18.40
C VAL A 86 -14.80 11.97 -17.34
N HIS A 87 -14.41 10.75 -17.67
CA HIS A 87 -13.70 9.87 -16.75
C HIS A 87 -12.26 10.33 -16.56
N ALA A 88 -11.88 10.65 -15.33
CA ALA A 88 -10.57 11.19 -14.97
C ALA A 88 -9.73 10.18 -14.16
N ALA A 89 -10.38 9.33 -13.35
CA ALA A 89 -9.66 8.40 -12.48
C ALA A 89 -8.78 7.41 -13.26
N GLY A 90 -7.55 7.19 -12.76
CA GLY A 90 -6.57 6.34 -13.41
C GLY A 90 -5.83 6.97 -14.58
N LEU A 91 -6.24 8.14 -15.06
CA LEU A 91 -5.52 8.88 -16.10
C LEU A 91 -4.42 9.77 -15.51
N SER A 92 -3.37 10.01 -16.29
CA SER A 92 -2.43 11.10 -16.00
C SER A 92 -3.03 12.45 -16.42
N SER A 93 -2.50 13.56 -15.89
CA SER A 93 -2.94 14.90 -16.29
C SER A 93 -2.85 15.13 -17.81
N GLY A 94 -1.79 14.62 -18.46
CA GLY A 94 -1.62 14.72 -19.89
C GLY A 94 -2.64 13.89 -20.67
N ALA A 95 -2.94 12.67 -20.22
CA ALA A 95 -3.93 11.81 -20.83
C ALA A 95 -5.34 12.41 -20.72
N LEU A 96 -5.68 12.96 -19.55
CA LEU A 96 -6.96 13.65 -19.35
C LEU A 96 -7.08 14.91 -20.21
N ALA A 97 -6.00 15.71 -20.32
CA ALA A 97 -5.97 16.88 -21.20
C ALA A 97 -6.27 16.49 -22.67
N SER A 98 -5.62 15.44 -23.15
CA SER A 98 -5.83 14.93 -24.52
C SER A 98 -7.26 14.44 -24.75
N GLU A 99 -7.87 13.78 -23.77
CA GLU A 99 -9.27 13.32 -23.83
C GLU A 99 -10.23 14.52 -23.89
N ILE A 100 -10.03 15.55 -23.06
CA ILE A 100 -10.83 16.79 -23.07
C ILE A 100 -10.68 17.52 -24.41
N GLN A 101 -9.45 17.67 -24.92
CA GLN A 101 -9.17 18.26 -26.23
C GLN A 101 -9.94 17.55 -27.32
N THR A 102 -9.89 16.22 -27.35
CA THR A 102 -10.57 15.39 -28.37
C THR A 102 -12.08 15.61 -28.31
N ARG A 103 -12.68 15.69 -27.12
CA ARG A 103 -14.13 15.91 -26.98
C ARG A 103 -14.55 17.30 -27.39
N LEU A 104 -13.78 18.34 -27.03
CA LEU A 104 -14.03 19.72 -27.41
C LEU A 104 -13.88 19.92 -28.92
N ALA A 105 -12.85 19.34 -29.53
CA ALA A 105 -12.59 19.44 -30.96
C ALA A 105 -13.70 18.83 -31.85
N LYS A 106 -14.40 17.80 -31.35
CA LYS A 106 -15.47 17.13 -32.14
C LYS A 106 -16.64 18.03 -32.48
N ARG A 107 -16.96 19.04 -31.64
CA ARG A 107 -18.22 19.79 -31.78
C ARG A 107 -18.15 21.29 -31.48
N TYR A 108 -17.19 21.72 -30.64
CA TYR A 108 -17.28 23.02 -30.00
C TYR A 108 -16.15 23.96 -30.37
N LEU A 109 -14.91 23.49 -30.48
CA LEU A 109 -13.73 24.32 -30.72
C LEU A 109 -12.88 23.77 -31.87
N ARG A 110 -12.19 24.69 -32.57
CA ARG A 110 -11.15 24.32 -33.55
C ARG A 110 -9.81 24.33 -32.82
N ASP A 111 -9.10 23.21 -32.83
CA ASP A 111 -7.76 23.03 -32.25
C ASP A 111 -7.63 23.52 -30.80
N PRO A 112 -8.48 23.02 -29.86
CA PRO A 112 -8.43 23.48 -28.46
C PRO A 112 -7.11 23.04 -27.81
N GLN A 113 -6.49 23.94 -27.06
CA GLN A 113 -5.31 23.67 -26.24
C GLN A 113 -5.72 23.60 -24.78
N VAL A 114 -5.68 22.40 -24.21
CA VAL A 114 -6.08 22.16 -22.83
C VAL A 114 -4.89 21.73 -21.98
N SER A 115 -4.75 22.30 -20.80
CA SER A 115 -3.83 21.87 -19.76
C SER A 115 -4.59 21.48 -18.50
N VAL A 116 -4.16 20.39 -17.87
CA VAL A 116 -4.73 19.88 -16.61
C VAL A 116 -3.62 19.84 -15.57
N LEU A 117 -3.89 20.46 -14.43
CA LEU A 117 -3.02 20.45 -13.25
C LEU A 117 -3.77 19.83 -12.07
N VAL A 118 -3.10 19.04 -11.24
CA VAL A 118 -3.63 18.54 -9.98
C VAL A 118 -3.39 19.61 -8.92
N ALA A 119 -4.45 20.32 -8.53
CA ALA A 119 -4.38 21.36 -7.50
C ALA A 119 -4.29 20.77 -6.09
N SER A 120 -5.00 19.64 -5.84
CA SER A 120 -4.93 18.91 -4.57
C SER A 120 -5.05 17.40 -4.83
N ALA A 121 -4.08 16.65 -4.33
CA ALA A 121 -3.99 15.19 -4.47
C ALA A 121 -4.47 14.52 -3.18
N VAL A 122 -5.77 14.39 -2.98
CA VAL A 122 -6.34 13.75 -1.78
C VAL A 122 -6.26 12.24 -1.88
N SER A 123 -6.34 11.68 -3.08
CA SER A 123 -6.28 10.24 -3.35
C SER A 123 -4.91 9.61 -3.08
N GLN A 124 -3.85 10.42 -3.03
CA GLN A 124 -2.46 9.96 -2.85
C GLN A 124 -1.95 10.31 -1.44
N LYS A 125 -2.60 9.78 -0.42
CA LYS A 125 -2.16 9.94 0.98
C LYS A 125 -1.94 8.58 1.61
N VAL A 126 -0.91 8.46 2.45
CA VAL A 126 -0.63 7.29 3.30
C VAL A 126 -0.83 7.67 4.75
N THR A 127 -1.45 6.79 5.51
CA THR A 127 -1.49 6.89 6.97
C THR A 127 -0.35 6.08 7.56
N VAL A 128 0.47 6.71 8.41
CA VAL A 128 1.53 6.02 9.15
C VAL A 128 1.22 6.15 10.63
N GLU A 129 1.09 5.02 11.31
CA GLU A 129 0.72 4.98 12.73
C GLU A 129 1.54 3.99 13.56
N GLY A 130 1.38 4.05 14.89
CA GLY A 130 2.08 3.20 15.85
C GLY A 130 3.41 3.77 16.31
N SER A 131 4.44 2.92 16.41
CA SER A 131 5.75 3.28 16.99
C SER A 131 6.65 4.04 16.01
N VAL A 132 6.19 5.19 15.52
CA VAL A 132 6.95 6.15 14.71
C VAL A 132 7.15 7.46 15.46
N THR A 133 8.08 8.29 15.01
CA THR A 133 8.35 9.59 15.66
C THR A 133 7.19 10.57 15.45
N GLN A 134 6.59 10.57 14.27
CA GLN A 134 5.45 11.41 13.93
C GLN A 134 4.39 10.56 13.21
N ALA A 135 3.40 10.09 13.97
CA ALA A 135 2.23 9.43 13.36
C ALA A 135 1.32 10.47 12.68
N GLY A 136 0.71 10.09 11.57
CA GLY A 136 -0.17 11.00 10.83
C GLY A 136 -0.47 10.54 9.41
N VAL A 137 -1.11 11.44 8.65
CA VAL A 137 -1.40 11.27 7.24
C VAL A 137 -0.41 12.09 6.42
N PHE A 138 0.24 11.47 5.46
CA PHE A 138 1.28 12.07 4.62
C PHE A 138 0.91 12.00 3.15
N GLU A 139 1.21 13.07 2.41
CA GLU A 139 1.03 13.09 0.95
C GLU A 139 2.16 12.32 0.27
N LEU A 140 1.79 11.46 -0.69
CA LEU A 140 2.73 10.75 -1.53
C LEU A 140 3.03 11.60 -2.77
N LYS A 141 4.28 11.96 -2.96
CA LYS A 141 4.75 12.70 -4.15
C LYS A 141 5.51 11.74 -5.06
N GLY A 142 4.82 11.21 -6.06
CA GLY A 142 5.37 10.19 -6.94
C GLY A 142 5.36 8.78 -6.30
N GLU A 143 6.23 7.91 -6.78
CA GLU A 143 6.38 6.56 -6.23
C GLU A 143 7.09 6.60 -4.89
N VAL A 144 6.44 6.11 -3.85
CA VAL A 144 6.97 6.07 -2.49
C VAL A 144 7.04 4.63 -2.02
N THR A 145 8.16 4.24 -1.43
CA THR A 145 8.36 2.91 -0.83
C THR A 145 8.02 2.91 0.66
N LEU A 146 7.97 1.72 1.26
CA LEU A 146 7.74 1.58 2.70
C LEU A 146 8.81 2.29 3.53
N LEU A 147 10.10 2.19 3.16
CA LEU A 147 11.16 2.91 3.87
C LEU A 147 11.00 4.43 3.74
N GLN A 148 10.58 4.92 2.57
CA GLN A 148 10.32 6.34 2.36
C GLN A 148 9.09 6.81 3.14
N ALA A 149 8.02 6.03 3.18
CA ALA A 149 6.83 6.33 4.00
C ALA A 149 7.18 6.44 5.49
N LEU A 150 8.02 5.53 6.00
CA LEU A 150 8.53 5.63 7.37
C LEU A 150 9.41 6.86 7.57
N ALA A 151 10.19 7.28 6.57
CA ALA A 151 10.98 8.50 6.63
C ALA A 151 10.12 9.76 6.67
N LEU A 152 8.98 9.81 5.95
CA LEU A 152 7.99 10.88 6.07
C LEU A 152 7.48 11.03 7.51
N ALA A 153 7.28 9.91 8.21
CA ALA A 153 6.91 9.85 9.63
C ALA A 153 8.10 10.10 10.59
N LYS A 154 9.23 10.65 10.10
CA LYS A 154 10.48 10.89 10.83
C LYS A 154 11.09 9.64 11.45
N GLY A 155 10.82 8.49 10.83
CA GLY A 155 11.35 7.19 11.19
C GLY A 155 10.68 6.54 12.40
N PRO A 156 11.00 5.26 12.64
CA PRO A 156 10.52 4.52 13.79
C PRO A 156 11.17 5.04 15.08
N ASN A 157 10.40 5.03 16.17
CA ASN A 157 10.91 5.36 17.50
C ASN A 157 11.69 4.19 18.14
N ARG A 158 12.22 4.41 19.36
CA ARG A 158 13.04 3.39 20.07
C ARG A 158 12.27 2.13 20.47
N THR A 159 10.95 2.21 20.57
CA THR A 159 10.09 1.09 20.96
C THR A 159 9.52 0.34 19.76
N ALA A 160 9.89 0.72 18.53
CA ALA A 160 9.37 0.14 17.32
C ALA A 160 9.84 -1.30 17.10
N ARG A 161 8.92 -2.19 16.75
CA ARG A 161 9.21 -3.56 16.34
C ARG A 161 9.36 -3.63 14.82
N LEU A 162 10.58 -3.45 14.31
CA LEU A 162 10.87 -3.34 12.88
C LEU A 162 10.75 -4.64 12.10
N GLY A 163 10.80 -5.79 12.76
CA GLY A 163 10.63 -7.10 12.10
C GLY A 163 9.20 -7.42 11.70
N ARG A 164 8.20 -6.59 12.03
CA ARG A 164 6.78 -6.88 11.77
C ARG A 164 5.96 -5.61 11.49
N VAL A 165 6.39 -4.80 10.54
CA VAL A 165 5.61 -3.65 10.07
C VAL A 165 4.50 -4.14 9.15
N VAL A 166 3.29 -3.64 9.34
CA VAL A 166 2.10 -4.08 8.61
C VAL A 166 1.66 -2.97 7.66
N ILE A 167 1.36 -3.34 6.41
CA ILE A 167 0.69 -2.47 5.46
C ILE A 167 -0.72 -3.02 5.24
N PHE A 168 -1.72 -2.19 5.42
CA PHE A 168 -3.10 -2.47 5.03
C PHE A 168 -3.41 -1.73 3.74
N ARG A 169 -4.03 -2.43 2.79
CA ARG A 169 -4.47 -1.91 1.49
C ARG A 169 -5.87 -2.41 1.18
N THR A 170 -6.72 -1.55 0.64
CA THR A 170 -8.05 -1.96 0.16
C THR A 170 -7.96 -2.29 -1.34
N ILE A 171 -8.23 -3.54 -1.69
CA ILE A 171 -8.23 -4.04 -3.07
C ILE A 171 -9.61 -4.64 -3.33
N ASN A 172 -10.28 -4.19 -4.39
CA ASN A 172 -11.65 -4.66 -4.74
C ASN A 172 -12.63 -4.57 -3.55
N ASN A 173 -12.59 -3.46 -2.82
CA ASN A 173 -13.40 -3.21 -1.61
C ASN A 173 -13.15 -4.19 -0.45
N GLN A 174 -12.07 -4.97 -0.49
CA GLN A 174 -11.62 -5.85 0.57
C GLN A 174 -10.32 -5.34 1.17
N ARG A 175 -10.28 -5.25 2.51
CA ARG A 175 -9.07 -4.84 3.22
C ARG A 175 -8.11 -6.03 3.31
N GLN A 176 -6.95 -5.89 2.70
CA GLN A 176 -5.85 -6.85 2.75
C GLN A 176 -4.72 -6.31 3.60
N TYR A 177 -3.86 -7.17 4.10
CA TYR A 177 -2.66 -6.75 4.81
C TYR A 177 -1.46 -7.63 4.46
N ALA A 178 -0.27 -7.05 4.56
CA ALA A 178 0.99 -7.77 4.48
C ALA A 178 1.94 -7.32 5.58
N VAL A 179 2.81 -8.22 6.02
CA VAL A 179 3.78 -7.98 7.09
C VAL A 179 5.18 -7.96 6.49
N PHE A 180 5.94 -6.90 6.80
CA PHE A 180 7.29 -6.67 6.28
C PHE A 180 8.31 -6.53 7.39
N ASP A 181 9.50 -7.10 7.18
CA ASP A 181 10.66 -6.92 8.07
C ASP A 181 11.56 -5.82 7.54
N ILE A 182 11.46 -4.64 8.16
CA ILE A 182 12.25 -3.46 7.79
C ILE A 182 13.76 -3.72 7.91
N ASN A 183 14.18 -4.59 8.84
CA ASN A 183 15.61 -4.90 8.97
C ASN A 183 16.11 -5.70 7.79
N GLN A 184 15.31 -6.60 7.22
CA GLN A 184 15.65 -7.35 6.02
C GLN A 184 15.64 -6.47 4.77
N ILE A 185 14.65 -5.58 4.64
CA ILE A 185 14.59 -4.60 3.55
C ILE A 185 15.84 -3.70 3.58
N ARG A 186 16.20 -3.14 4.73
CA ARG A 186 17.40 -2.29 4.88
C ARG A 186 18.71 -3.01 4.54
N ARG A 187 18.76 -4.31 4.72
CA ARG A 187 19.93 -5.14 4.33
C ARG A 187 19.91 -5.57 2.86
N GLY A 188 18.88 -5.21 2.11
CA GLY A 188 18.72 -5.62 0.71
C GLY A 188 18.37 -7.11 0.54
N VAL A 189 17.98 -7.82 1.62
CA VAL A 189 17.54 -9.23 1.58
C VAL A 189 16.13 -9.34 1.02
N MET A 190 15.31 -8.33 1.30
CA MET A 190 13.93 -8.26 0.82
C MET A 190 13.73 -6.97 0.03
N PRO A 191 12.94 -6.99 -1.05
CA PRO A 191 12.61 -5.78 -1.78
C PRO A 191 11.77 -4.83 -0.92
N ASP A 192 11.93 -3.52 -1.15
CA ASP A 192 11.16 -2.47 -0.49
C ASP A 192 9.83 -2.30 -1.22
N PRO A 193 8.66 -2.60 -0.60
CA PRO A 193 7.39 -2.57 -1.31
C PRO A 193 6.94 -1.13 -1.58
N GLN A 194 6.24 -0.96 -2.71
CA GLN A 194 5.61 0.30 -3.07
C GLN A 194 4.37 0.57 -2.21
N ILE A 195 4.27 1.80 -1.71
CA ILE A 195 3.11 2.34 -1.00
C ILE A 195 2.20 3.03 -2.01
N LEU A 196 0.92 2.75 -1.92
CA LEU A 196 -0.11 3.37 -2.74
C LEU A 196 -0.97 4.34 -1.91
N GLY A 197 -1.74 5.17 -2.59
CA GLY A 197 -2.74 6.01 -1.94
C GLY A 197 -3.74 5.20 -1.11
N ASN A 198 -4.12 5.74 0.04
CA ASN A 198 -4.99 5.11 1.04
C ASN A 198 -4.41 3.87 1.77
N ASP A 199 -3.13 3.56 1.58
CA ASP A 199 -2.47 2.57 2.43
C ASP A 199 -2.36 3.05 3.88
N VAL A 200 -2.43 2.09 4.81
CA VAL A 200 -2.18 2.32 6.23
C VAL A 200 -0.97 1.51 6.66
N VAL A 201 0.10 2.19 7.04
CA VAL A 201 1.34 1.58 7.53
C VAL A 201 1.32 1.60 9.05
N VAL A 202 1.38 0.44 9.67
CA VAL A 202 1.35 0.27 11.12
C VAL A 202 2.67 -0.27 11.62
N VAL A 203 3.32 0.47 12.52
CA VAL A 203 4.57 0.06 13.18
C VAL A 203 4.26 -0.37 14.60
N PRO A 204 4.30 -1.68 14.94
CA PRO A 204 3.94 -2.15 16.28
C PRO A 204 5.02 -1.87 17.31
N PHE A 205 4.61 -1.94 18.60
CA PHE A 205 5.51 -1.83 19.74
C PHE A 205 6.32 -3.12 19.95
N SER A 206 7.45 -3.01 20.61
CA SER A 206 8.32 -4.14 20.94
C SER A 206 7.87 -4.95 22.17
N THR A 207 6.86 -4.52 22.90
CA THR A 207 6.38 -5.15 24.13
C THR A 207 5.30 -6.21 23.87
N GLY A 208 5.65 -7.48 24.15
CA GLY A 208 4.71 -8.57 24.43
C GLY A 208 3.82 -9.09 23.29
N LYS A 209 3.65 -10.40 23.26
CA LYS A 209 2.87 -11.17 22.24
C LYS A 209 1.35 -10.88 22.21
N GLY A 210 0.80 -10.09 23.15
CA GLY A 210 -0.63 -9.87 23.33
C GLY A 210 -1.22 -8.75 22.47
N VAL A 211 -0.53 -7.62 22.38
CA VAL A 211 -1.08 -6.38 21.79
C VAL A 211 -1.34 -6.47 20.28
N PHE A 212 -0.55 -7.26 19.56
CA PHE A 212 -0.74 -7.40 18.11
C PHE A 212 -2.02 -8.17 17.76
N ARG A 213 -2.35 -9.19 18.56
CA ARG A 213 -3.60 -9.97 18.37
C ARG A 213 -4.82 -9.12 18.63
N ASP A 214 -4.80 -8.28 19.66
CA ASP A 214 -5.92 -7.42 20.04
C ASP A 214 -6.13 -6.29 19.02
N MET A 215 -5.08 -5.80 18.37
CA MET A 215 -5.15 -4.83 17.28
C MET A 215 -5.78 -5.42 16.00
N LEU A 216 -5.47 -6.68 15.65
CA LEU A 216 -6.08 -7.36 14.50
C LEU A 216 -7.55 -7.71 14.77
N VAL A 217 -7.93 -7.98 16.04
CA VAL A 217 -9.31 -8.32 16.44
C VAL A 217 -10.19 -7.08 16.55
N ALA A 218 -9.63 -5.92 16.87
CA ALA A 218 -10.38 -4.66 16.98
C ALA A 218 -10.77 -4.05 15.62
N LEU A 219 -10.24 -4.59 14.50
CA LEU A 219 -10.67 -4.21 13.17
C LEU A 219 -11.92 -5.01 12.82
N PRO A 220 -13.00 -4.37 12.32
CA PRO A 220 -14.20 -5.10 11.90
C PRO A 220 -13.84 -6.09 10.79
N VAL A 221 -13.79 -7.35 11.15
CA VAL A 221 -13.50 -8.46 10.24
C VAL A 221 -14.73 -8.70 9.41
N LEU A 222 -14.84 -8.10 8.24
CA LEU A 222 -15.70 -8.60 7.18
C LEU A 222 -14.88 -9.59 6.34
N GLY A 223 -14.90 -10.85 6.81
CA GLY A 223 -14.80 -12.04 6.01
C GLY A 223 -13.57 -12.24 5.12
N VAL A 224 -12.41 -12.56 5.69
CA VAL A 224 -11.46 -13.48 5.03
C VAL A 224 -10.63 -14.19 6.13
N PHE A 225 -11.24 -15.11 6.88
CA PHE A 225 -10.53 -16.16 7.59
C PHE A 225 -10.55 -17.41 6.75
N GLY A 226 -9.64 -17.57 5.82
CA GLY A 226 -9.60 -18.74 4.96
C GLY A 226 -8.23 -19.28 4.58
N ALA A 227 -7.12 -18.68 5.00
CA ALA A 227 -5.82 -19.13 4.49
C ALA A 227 -4.66 -19.25 5.51
N PHE A 228 -4.86 -19.01 6.82
CA PHE A 228 -3.73 -19.07 7.77
C PHE A 228 -4.06 -19.86 9.05
N ASN A 229 -4.59 -21.08 8.88
CA ASN A 229 -4.73 -22.02 9.99
C ASN A 229 -3.62 -23.08 9.91
N ASN A 230 -2.37 -22.68 10.14
CA ASN A 230 -1.26 -23.56 10.48
C ASN A 230 -0.15 -22.72 11.12
N PHE A 231 -0.29 -22.49 12.43
CA PHE A 231 0.81 -22.09 13.33
C PHE A 231 0.70 -22.84 14.64
#